data_a8f0e79b8d1e9d478c3cafb65c18009b
#
_entry.id   a8f0e79b8d1e9d478c3cafb65c18009b
#
_cell.length_a   1.000
_cell.length_b   1.000
_cell.length_c   1.000
_cell.angle_alpha   90.00
_cell.angle_beta   90.00
_cell.angle_gamma   90.00
#
_symmetry.space_group_name_H-M   'P 1'
#
loop_
_entity.id
_entity.type
_entity.pdbx_description
1 polymer ?
#
loop_
_entity_poly.entity_id
_entity_poly.type
_entity_poly.pdbx_seq_one_letter_code
_entity_poly.pdbx_strand_id
1 'polypeptide(L)'
;MRLSDRARTLPESGIRKFFELAEARDDVISLGVGEPDFSAPWAARTAAIDSLERGKTSYTANRGMAALRERIAAHHERYDQSYEPESEIIATTGASEAVDLAFRALVDPGDTVAVHEPTYISY
;
A
#
# COMPACT_ATOMS: atom_id res chain seq x y z
N MET A 1 -8.19 15.63 25.66
CA MET A 1 -8.69 14.68 24.64
C MET A 1 -8.46 13.25 25.15
N ARG A 2 -9.49 12.38 25.15
CA ARG A 2 -9.35 10.99 25.64
C ARG A 2 -9.07 10.07 24.46
N LEU A 3 -7.89 9.45 24.41
CA LEU A 3 -7.56 8.40 23.44
C LEU A 3 -8.23 7.08 23.85
N SER A 4 -8.54 6.25 22.87
CA SER A 4 -8.99 4.87 23.12
C SER A 4 -7.90 4.04 23.79
N ASP A 5 -8.27 2.99 24.50
CA ASP A 5 -7.29 2.09 25.13
C ASP A 5 -6.40 1.43 24.08
N ARG A 6 -6.96 1.03 22.94
CA ARG A 6 -6.19 0.50 21.80
C ARG A 6 -5.10 1.48 21.33
N ALA A 7 -5.43 2.77 21.16
CA ALA A 7 -4.46 3.76 20.72
C ALA A 7 -3.36 4.04 21.77
N ARG A 8 -3.69 3.90 23.06
CA ARG A 8 -2.73 4.10 24.15
C ARG A 8 -1.75 2.94 24.32
N THR A 9 -2.17 1.73 23.93
CA THR A 9 -1.35 0.51 24.08
C THR A 9 -0.57 0.14 22.83
N LEU A 10 -0.79 0.84 21.71
CA LEU A 10 -0.02 0.62 20.49
C LEU A 10 1.44 1.04 20.71
N PRO A 11 2.41 0.12 20.55
CA PRO A 11 3.81 0.47 20.65
C PRO A 11 4.24 1.38 19.49
N GLU A 12 5.19 2.26 19.75
CA GLU A 12 5.81 3.04 18.68
C GLU A 12 6.52 2.11 17.67
N SER A 13 6.44 2.48 16.40
CA SER A 13 7.13 1.73 15.35
C SER A 13 8.64 1.84 15.52
N GLY A 14 9.31 0.74 15.87
CA GLY A 14 10.76 0.67 15.99
C GLY A 14 11.49 1.05 14.68
N ILE A 15 10.90 0.77 13.53
CA ILE A 15 11.44 1.10 12.20
C ILE A 15 11.60 2.62 12.03
N ARG A 16 10.62 3.43 12.43
CA ARG A 16 10.72 4.90 12.32
C ARG A 16 11.94 5.46 13.04
N LYS A 17 12.24 4.94 14.21
CA LYS A 17 13.39 5.38 15.00
C LYS A 17 14.71 5.13 14.27
N PHE A 18 14.81 4.04 13.53
CA PHE A 18 15.99 3.76 12.70
C PHE A 18 16.08 4.68 11.47
N PHE A 19 14.96 5.05 10.86
CA PHE A 19 14.96 6.01 9.75
C PHE A 19 15.41 7.39 10.21
N GLU A 20 14.88 7.91 11.32
CA GLU A 20 15.30 9.18 11.89
C GLU A 20 16.79 9.21 12.21
N LEU A 21 17.35 8.09 12.70
CA LEU A 21 18.79 7.95 12.95
C LEU A 21 19.62 7.91 11.65
N ALA A 22 19.11 7.31 10.60
CA ALA A 22 19.78 7.24 9.30
C ALA A 22 19.73 8.60 8.57
N GLU A 23 18.59 9.28 8.58
CA GLU A 23 18.43 10.62 7.99
C GLU A 23 19.30 11.70 8.70
N ALA A 24 19.59 11.51 9.96
CA ALA A 24 20.44 12.44 10.73
C ALA A 24 21.95 12.26 10.43
N ARG A 25 22.35 11.39 9.53
CA ARG A 25 23.76 11.05 9.26
C ARG A 25 24.02 10.96 7.75
N ASP A 26 24.97 11.76 7.30
CA ASP A 26 25.40 11.78 5.87
C ASP A 26 26.32 10.60 5.49
N ASP A 27 26.84 9.87 6.47
CA ASP A 27 27.81 8.78 6.28
C ASP A 27 27.15 7.37 6.29
N VAL A 28 25.84 7.30 6.29
CA VAL A 28 25.07 6.04 6.36
C VAL A 28 24.48 5.68 5.02
N ILE A 29 24.75 4.46 4.55
CA ILE A 29 24.02 3.85 3.43
C ILE A 29 22.80 3.15 4.04
N SER A 30 21.60 3.71 3.80
CA SER A 30 20.35 3.12 4.30
C SER A 30 19.93 1.95 3.41
N LEU A 31 19.73 0.79 4.03
CA LEU A 31 19.08 -0.38 3.43
C LEU A 31 17.69 -0.62 4.05
N GLY A 32 17.14 0.38 4.71
CA GLY A 32 15.95 0.25 5.54
C GLY A 32 14.63 0.29 4.77
N VAL A 33 14.52 1.17 3.78
CA VAL A 33 13.32 1.28 2.94
C VAL A 33 13.57 0.62 1.60
N GLY A 34 12.73 -0.32 1.22
CA GLY A 34 12.77 -0.94 -0.10
C GLY A 34 12.12 -0.04 -1.15
N GLU A 35 12.78 1.02 -1.54
CA GLU A 35 12.35 1.89 -2.64
C GLU A 35 13.35 1.87 -3.79
N PRO A 36 12.88 2.01 -5.06
CA PRO A 36 13.77 2.07 -6.20
C PRO A 36 14.64 3.33 -6.20
N ASP A 37 15.92 3.21 -6.52
CA ASP A 37 16.84 4.35 -6.70
C ASP A 37 16.52 5.19 -7.94
N PHE A 38 15.52 4.79 -8.70
CA PHE A 38 15.12 5.44 -9.95
C PHE A 38 13.82 6.23 -9.77
N SER A 39 13.77 7.41 -10.35
CA SER A 39 12.50 8.14 -10.49
C SER A 39 11.48 7.32 -11.27
N ALA A 40 10.20 7.52 -11.00
CA ALA A 40 9.12 6.92 -11.79
C ALA A 40 9.33 7.17 -13.30
N PRO A 41 9.01 6.21 -14.18
CA PRO A 41 9.20 6.35 -15.62
C PRO A 41 8.61 7.64 -16.15
N TRP A 42 9.32 8.27 -17.11
CA TRP A 42 8.89 9.56 -17.68
C TRP A 42 7.45 9.54 -18.18
N ALA A 43 7.04 8.49 -18.87
CA ALA A 43 5.67 8.33 -19.37
C ALA A 43 4.63 8.37 -18.25
N ALA A 44 4.90 7.72 -17.12
CA ALA A 44 3.99 7.73 -15.97
C ALA A 44 3.87 9.12 -15.34
N ARG A 45 5.02 9.82 -15.17
CA ARG A 45 5.03 11.19 -14.62
C ARG A 45 4.28 12.16 -15.51
N THR A 46 4.53 12.11 -16.83
CA THR A 46 3.86 12.97 -17.81
C THR A 46 2.35 12.72 -17.84
N ALA A 47 1.92 11.45 -17.82
CA ALA A 47 0.51 11.10 -17.78
C ALA A 47 -0.19 11.60 -16.49
N ALA A 48 0.50 11.57 -15.35
CA ALA A 48 -0.02 12.12 -14.11
C ALA A 48 -0.21 13.64 -14.18
N ILE A 49 0.78 14.38 -14.70
CA ILE A 49 0.72 15.84 -14.90
C ILE A 49 -0.44 16.18 -15.85
N ASP A 50 -0.50 15.55 -17.02
CA ASP A 50 -1.58 15.76 -18.00
C ASP A 50 -2.98 15.48 -17.41
N SER A 51 -3.09 14.47 -16.56
CA SER A 51 -4.34 14.16 -15.87
C SER A 51 -4.79 15.29 -14.94
N LEU A 52 -3.85 15.90 -14.21
CA LEU A 52 -4.13 17.05 -13.34
C LEU A 52 -4.48 18.30 -14.15
N GLU A 53 -3.74 18.60 -15.20
CA GLU A 53 -3.99 19.74 -16.10
C GLU A 53 -5.35 19.64 -16.78
N ARG A 54 -5.81 18.43 -17.08
CA ARG A 54 -7.18 18.17 -17.60
C ARG A 54 -8.26 18.18 -16.53
N GLY A 55 -7.95 18.50 -15.28
CA GLY A 55 -8.90 18.59 -14.19
C GLY A 55 -9.50 17.24 -13.75
N LYS A 56 -8.80 16.12 -13.96
CA LYS A 56 -9.24 14.79 -13.48
C LYS A 56 -9.00 14.64 -11.99
N THR A 57 -9.69 15.44 -11.18
CA THR A 57 -9.50 15.55 -9.73
C THR A 57 -10.77 15.22 -8.92
N SER A 58 -11.77 14.62 -9.56
CA SER A 58 -13.03 14.24 -8.93
C SER A 58 -12.96 12.86 -8.29
N TYR A 59 -13.95 12.56 -7.44
CA TYR A 59 -14.12 11.24 -6.85
C TYR A 59 -14.26 10.14 -7.89
N THR A 60 -13.74 8.97 -7.55
CA THR A 60 -13.91 7.73 -8.32
C THR A 60 -14.84 6.76 -7.59
N ALA A 61 -15.14 5.62 -8.20
CA ALA A 61 -15.82 4.54 -7.49
C ALA A 61 -14.98 4.05 -6.28
N ASN A 62 -15.64 3.58 -5.22
CA ASN A 62 -14.97 3.08 -4.00
C ASN A 62 -13.95 1.96 -4.26
N ARG A 63 -14.16 1.17 -5.32
CA ARG A 63 -13.20 0.14 -5.75
C ARG A 63 -12.02 0.68 -6.53
N GLY A 64 -11.98 1.98 -6.81
CA GLY A 64 -11.03 2.59 -7.72
C GLY A 64 -11.56 2.69 -9.16
N MET A 65 -10.81 3.36 -10.01
CA MET A 65 -11.16 3.59 -11.42
C MET A 65 -11.30 2.27 -12.18
N ALA A 66 -12.37 2.12 -12.97
CA ALA A 66 -12.57 0.93 -13.81
C ALA A 66 -11.38 0.66 -14.74
N ALA A 67 -10.91 1.69 -15.44
CA ALA A 67 -9.73 1.58 -16.31
C ALA A 67 -8.45 1.12 -15.60
N LEU A 68 -8.27 1.46 -14.31
CA LEU A 68 -7.15 0.96 -13.51
C LEU A 68 -7.33 -0.53 -13.20
N ARG A 69 -8.52 -0.94 -12.77
CA ARG A 69 -8.83 -2.34 -12.45
C ARG A 69 -8.69 -3.26 -13.67
N GLU A 70 -9.14 -2.82 -14.84
CA GLU A 70 -8.94 -3.51 -16.12
C GLU A 70 -7.45 -3.70 -16.45
N ARG A 71 -6.64 -2.67 -16.22
CA ARG A 71 -5.18 -2.76 -16.42
C ARG A 71 -4.49 -3.67 -15.41
N ILE A 72 -4.98 -3.71 -14.17
CA ILE A 72 -4.49 -4.64 -13.15
C ILE A 72 -4.82 -6.08 -13.58
N ALA A 73 -6.06 -6.37 -13.99
CA ALA A 73 -6.44 -7.69 -14.50
C ALA A 73 -5.55 -8.13 -15.68
N ALA A 74 -5.42 -7.29 -16.70
CA ALA A 74 -4.56 -7.57 -17.86
C ALA A 74 -3.07 -7.74 -17.49
N HIS A 75 -2.60 -7.09 -16.42
CA HIS A 75 -1.24 -7.31 -15.93
C HIS A 75 -1.06 -8.71 -15.32
N HIS A 76 -2.05 -9.17 -14.55
CA HIS A 76 -2.02 -10.47 -13.89
C HIS A 76 -2.12 -11.66 -14.86
N GLU A 77 -2.73 -11.48 -16.03
CA GLU A 77 -2.75 -12.50 -17.11
C GLU A 77 -1.34 -12.97 -17.51
N ARG A 78 -0.31 -12.13 -17.35
CA ARG A 78 1.09 -12.50 -17.61
C ARG A 78 1.64 -13.56 -16.64
N TYR A 79 0.94 -13.80 -15.57
CA TYR A 79 1.28 -14.76 -14.52
C TYR A 79 0.27 -15.91 -14.44
N ASP A 80 -0.49 -16.13 -15.53
CA ASP A 80 -1.56 -17.13 -15.61
C ASP A 80 -2.65 -16.93 -14.52
N GLN A 81 -2.86 -15.68 -14.10
CA GLN A 81 -3.89 -15.30 -13.15
C GLN A 81 -4.96 -14.46 -13.86
N SER A 82 -6.21 -14.88 -13.78
CA SER A 82 -7.36 -14.20 -14.36
C SER A 82 -8.26 -13.68 -13.26
N TYR A 83 -8.59 -12.38 -13.30
CA TYR A 83 -9.47 -11.71 -12.37
C TYR A 83 -10.54 -10.92 -13.12
N GLU A 84 -11.77 -10.95 -12.61
CA GLU A 84 -12.85 -10.11 -13.11
C GLU A 84 -12.72 -8.68 -12.55
N PRO A 85 -12.44 -7.66 -13.41
CA PRO A 85 -12.18 -6.30 -12.93
C PRO A 85 -13.31 -5.68 -12.10
N GLU A 86 -14.56 -6.04 -12.39
CA GLU A 86 -15.72 -5.46 -11.72
C GLU A 86 -15.98 -6.05 -10.33
N SER A 87 -15.61 -7.28 -10.07
CA SER A 87 -15.98 -7.99 -8.85
C SER A 87 -14.82 -8.46 -7.99
N GLU A 88 -13.62 -8.63 -8.56
CA GLU A 88 -12.49 -9.27 -7.88
C GLU A 88 -11.31 -8.34 -7.64
N ILE A 89 -11.39 -7.07 -8.06
CA ILE A 89 -10.30 -6.10 -7.88
C ILE A 89 -10.76 -4.86 -7.14
N ILE A 90 -10.00 -4.48 -6.11
CA ILE A 90 -10.13 -3.22 -5.37
C ILE A 90 -8.78 -2.52 -5.35
N ALA A 91 -8.74 -1.26 -5.76
CA ALA A 91 -7.56 -0.40 -5.59
C ALA A 91 -7.60 0.25 -4.21
N THR A 92 -6.53 0.12 -3.46
CA THR A 92 -6.38 0.64 -2.09
C THR A 92 -5.30 1.72 -2.01
N THR A 93 -5.30 2.49 -0.94
CA THR A 93 -4.24 3.46 -0.63
C THR A 93 -3.03 2.72 -0.04
N GLY A 94 -2.34 1.99 -0.89
CA GLY A 94 -1.18 1.18 -0.53
C GLY A 94 -1.52 -0.20 0.04
N ALA A 95 -0.48 -1.02 0.18
CA ALA A 95 -0.58 -2.39 0.68
C ALA A 95 -1.09 -2.48 2.12
N SER A 96 -0.80 -1.48 2.95
CA SER A 96 -1.26 -1.47 4.35
C SER A 96 -2.78 -1.43 4.47
N GLU A 97 -3.46 -0.64 3.62
CA GLU A 97 -4.92 -0.64 3.58
C GLU A 97 -5.46 -1.97 3.05
N ALA A 98 -4.81 -2.54 2.03
CA ALA A 98 -5.21 -3.85 1.49
C ALA A 98 -5.16 -4.95 2.56
N VAL A 99 -4.10 -4.99 3.36
CA VAL A 99 -3.94 -5.93 4.47
C VAL A 99 -5.00 -5.69 5.56
N ASP A 100 -5.20 -4.44 5.99
CA ASP A 100 -6.21 -4.10 7.01
C ASP A 100 -7.62 -4.48 6.55
N LEU A 101 -7.98 -4.19 5.30
CA LEU A 101 -9.26 -4.58 4.72
C LEU A 101 -9.43 -6.11 4.64
N ALA A 102 -8.39 -6.82 4.23
CA ALA A 102 -8.42 -8.28 4.17
C ALA A 102 -8.65 -8.89 5.56
N PHE A 103 -7.93 -8.44 6.58
CA PHE A 103 -8.15 -8.90 7.95
C PHE A 103 -9.54 -8.59 8.45
N ARG A 104 -10.05 -7.38 8.24
CA ARG A 104 -11.42 -7.01 8.64
C ARG A 104 -12.51 -7.81 7.94
N ALA A 105 -12.24 -8.26 6.70
CA ALA A 105 -13.22 -9.02 5.93
C ALA A 105 -13.20 -10.53 6.21
N LEU A 106 -12.05 -11.09 6.62
CA LEU A 106 -11.82 -12.53 6.65
C LEU A 106 -11.58 -13.09 8.06
N VAL A 107 -11.29 -12.24 9.07
CA VAL A 107 -10.83 -12.69 10.39
C VAL A 107 -11.72 -12.14 11.50
N ASP A 108 -12.27 -13.04 12.29
CA ASP A 108 -13.06 -12.72 13.49
C ASP A 108 -12.20 -12.78 14.78
N PRO A 109 -12.62 -12.12 15.86
CA PRO A 109 -11.96 -12.24 17.16
C PRO A 109 -11.90 -13.69 17.65
N GLY A 110 -10.67 -14.19 17.82
CA GLY A 110 -10.40 -15.57 18.23
C GLY A 110 -9.89 -16.48 17.11
N ASP A 111 -9.93 -16.02 15.86
CA ASP A 111 -9.33 -16.73 14.75
C ASP A 111 -7.79 -16.72 14.82
N THR A 112 -7.18 -17.73 14.22
CA THR A 112 -5.73 -17.88 14.17
C THR A 112 -5.23 -17.51 12.78
N VAL A 113 -4.26 -16.58 12.72
CA VAL A 113 -3.55 -16.20 11.50
C VAL A 113 -2.13 -16.75 11.57
N ALA A 114 -1.75 -17.56 10.59
CA ALA A 114 -0.39 -18.08 10.47
C ALA A 114 0.48 -17.11 9.64
N VAL A 115 1.60 -16.69 10.21
CA VAL A 115 2.62 -15.89 9.52
C VAL A 115 3.96 -16.59 9.65
N HIS A 116 4.83 -16.47 8.63
CA HIS A 116 6.20 -16.97 8.72
C HIS A 116 7.12 -15.88 9.27
N GLU A 117 8.23 -16.25 9.89
CA GLU A 117 9.28 -15.33 10.32
C GLU A 117 10.59 -15.63 9.57
N PRO A 118 11.34 -14.59 9.15
CA PRO A 118 11.06 -13.16 9.24
C PRO A 118 9.97 -12.70 8.26
N THR A 119 9.18 -11.69 8.66
CA THR A 119 8.07 -11.18 7.87
C THR A 119 7.89 -9.66 8.01
N TYR A 120 6.93 -9.11 7.27
CA TYR A 120 6.57 -7.70 7.39
C TYR A 120 5.93 -7.42 8.75
N ILE A 121 6.44 -6.42 9.45
CA ILE A 121 6.10 -6.12 10.85
C ILE A 121 4.63 -5.72 11.06
N SER A 122 3.93 -5.32 10.01
CA SER A 122 2.54 -4.84 10.11
C SER A 122 1.48 -5.95 9.98
N TYR A 123 1.87 -7.20 9.85
CA TYR A 123 0.94 -8.33 9.87
C TYR A 123 0.32 -8.61 11.24
#